data_0468a5ba39c4012948b84bca0f682c8d
#
_entry.id   0468a5ba39c4012948b84bca0f682c8d
#
_cell.length_a   1.000
_cell.length_b   1.000
_cell.length_c   1.000
_cell.angle_alpha   90.00
_cell.angle_beta   90.00
_cell.angle_gamma   90.00
#
_symmetry.space_group_name_H-M   'P 1'
#
loop_
_entity.id
_entity.type
_entity.pdbx_description
1 polymer ?
#
loop_
_entity_poly.entity_id
_entity_poly.type
_entity_poly.pdbx_seq_one_letter_code
_entity_poly.pdbx_strand_id
1 'polypeptide(L)'
;KNDNPTEDIAYLKATEKVATYPISDFQDKDTISIKVLSGASIRLDYISVTWEKPRSCAFTAANLAAGGKIPAAQYVYGITNQDHHADGAADMVIIIPTSQKLLKQAQRLKEFHEQHDGLRVTIVPADELYNEFSSGTPDANAYRRYLRMLSDKAQSEADMPKYLLLFGDCVWDNRMLTSGCRILNPDDYLLCFESENSFSAVNCFVSDSWFGMLGEGAGLYPNRELQDVA
;
A
#
# COMPACT_ATOMS: atom_id res chain seq x y z
N LYS A 1 31.81 -2.52 4.83
CA LYS A 1 31.01 -1.56 5.62
C LYS A 1 31.76 -0.24 5.52
N ASN A 2 31.20 0.69 4.80
CA ASN A 2 31.82 2.01 4.71
C ASN A 2 31.08 2.89 5.73
N ASP A 3 31.73 3.13 6.85
CA ASP A 3 31.19 3.92 7.96
C ASP A 3 31.39 5.43 7.73
N ASN A 4 31.42 5.86 6.45
CA ASN A 4 31.61 7.27 6.13
C ASN A 4 30.25 7.96 5.95
N PRO A 5 29.81 8.80 6.91
CA PRO A 5 28.52 9.50 6.84
C PRO A 5 28.38 10.42 5.63
N THR A 6 29.48 10.75 4.95
CA THR A 6 29.46 11.56 3.73
C THR A 6 28.94 10.79 2.51
N GLU A 7 29.04 9.47 2.48
CA GLU A 7 28.48 8.66 1.40
C GLU A 7 26.95 8.50 1.53
N ASP A 8 26.45 8.34 2.75
CA ASP A 8 25.01 8.32 3.00
C ASP A 8 24.35 9.64 2.60
N ILE A 9 25.01 10.77 2.86
CA ILE A 9 24.55 12.09 2.39
C ILE A 9 24.57 12.19 0.85
N ALA A 10 25.49 11.51 0.16
CA ALA A 10 25.51 11.48 -1.29
C ALA A 10 24.32 10.76 -1.90
N TYR A 11 23.81 9.70 -1.27
CA TYR A 11 22.58 9.01 -1.69
C TYR A 11 21.35 9.88 -1.49
N LEU A 12 21.28 10.63 -0.39
CA LEU A 12 20.20 11.60 -0.13
C LEU A 12 20.16 12.75 -1.15
N LYS A 13 21.24 12.97 -1.88
CA LYS A 13 21.35 13.98 -2.96
C LYS A 13 21.26 13.38 -4.36
N ALA A 14 20.94 12.09 -4.48
CA ALA A 14 20.73 11.48 -5.78
C ALA A 14 19.61 12.22 -6.52
N THR A 15 19.91 12.61 -7.75
CA THR A 15 18.94 13.31 -8.60
C THR A 15 18.35 12.30 -9.57
N GLU A 16 17.04 12.20 -9.61
CA GLU A 16 16.33 11.45 -10.63
C GLU A 16 16.61 12.07 -12.00
N LYS A 17 16.91 11.23 -12.97
CA LYS A 17 17.01 11.61 -14.38
C LYS A 17 16.22 10.64 -15.22
N VAL A 18 15.29 11.18 -15.98
CA VAL A 18 14.51 10.43 -16.96
C VAL A 18 15.08 10.70 -18.34
N ALA A 19 15.33 9.65 -19.10
CA ALA A 19 15.71 9.72 -20.50
C ALA A 19 14.62 9.02 -21.35
N THR A 20 14.13 9.72 -22.38
CA THR A 20 13.10 9.20 -23.27
C THR A 20 13.68 8.99 -24.66
N TYR A 21 13.43 7.83 -25.23
CA TYR A 21 13.89 7.47 -26.55
C TYR A 21 12.70 7.04 -27.42
N PRO A 22 12.69 7.37 -28.72
CA PRO A 22 11.69 6.84 -29.66
C PRO A 22 11.77 5.32 -29.74
N ILE A 23 10.64 4.64 -29.79
CA ILE A 23 10.60 3.18 -29.88
C ILE A 23 11.21 2.66 -31.19
N SER A 24 11.25 3.50 -32.25
CA SER A 24 11.94 3.20 -33.49
C SER A 24 13.43 2.87 -33.32
N ASP A 25 14.04 3.39 -32.26
CA ASP A 25 15.45 3.14 -31.94
C ASP A 25 15.69 1.71 -31.42
N PHE A 26 14.60 0.98 -31.12
CA PHE A 26 14.63 -0.37 -30.52
C PHE A 26 14.14 -1.45 -31.53
N GLN A 27 14.20 -1.19 -32.81
CA GLN A 27 13.71 -2.10 -33.86
C GLN A 27 14.16 -3.55 -33.63
N ASP A 28 13.20 -4.46 -33.49
CA ASP A 28 13.36 -5.92 -33.42
C ASP A 28 14.40 -6.41 -32.35
N LYS A 29 14.59 -5.66 -31.30
CA LYS A 29 15.53 -6.02 -30.21
C LYS A 29 14.79 -6.38 -28.95
N ASP A 30 15.02 -7.58 -28.49
CA ASP A 30 14.46 -8.08 -27.23
C ASP A 30 15.25 -7.61 -25.98
N THR A 31 16.39 -6.95 -26.19
CA THR A 31 17.31 -6.62 -25.10
C THR A 31 17.66 -5.14 -25.09
N ILE A 32 17.44 -4.49 -23.96
CA ILE A 32 17.94 -3.15 -23.65
C ILE A 32 19.17 -3.28 -22.77
N SER A 33 20.31 -2.75 -23.24
CA SER A 33 21.56 -2.76 -22.47
C SER A 33 21.86 -1.35 -21.98
N ILE A 34 22.05 -1.20 -20.69
CA ILE A 34 22.44 0.05 -20.05
C ILE A 34 23.87 -0.11 -19.53
N LYS A 35 24.77 0.75 -19.97
CA LYS A 35 26.18 0.72 -19.58
C LYS A 35 26.63 2.10 -19.12
N VAL A 36 27.20 2.17 -17.92
CA VAL A 36 27.89 3.37 -17.43
C VAL A 36 29.26 3.43 -18.09
N LEU A 37 29.49 4.45 -18.92
CA LEU A 37 30.76 4.63 -19.63
C LEU A 37 31.78 5.43 -18.79
N SER A 38 31.28 6.37 -17.99
CA SER A 38 32.11 7.20 -17.12
C SER A 38 31.24 7.81 -16.01
N GLY A 39 31.85 8.21 -14.91
CA GLY A 39 31.18 8.83 -13.78
C GLY A 39 30.85 7.85 -12.67
N ALA A 40 29.98 8.28 -11.76
CA ALA A 40 29.54 7.47 -10.62
C ALA A 40 28.57 6.38 -11.05
N SER A 41 28.43 5.36 -10.21
CA SER A 41 27.41 4.31 -10.40
C SER A 41 26.01 4.91 -10.49
N ILE A 42 25.18 4.32 -11.33
CA ILE A 42 23.76 4.63 -11.41
C ILE A 42 22.95 3.45 -10.89
N ARG A 43 21.79 3.74 -10.35
CA ARG A 43 20.77 2.74 -10.06
C ARG A 43 19.63 2.92 -11.04
N LEU A 44 19.21 1.82 -11.66
CA LEU A 44 18.03 1.79 -12.51
C LEU A 44 16.83 1.57 -11.61
N ASP A 45 15.93 2.53 -11.59
CA ASP A 45 14.69 2.45 -10.84
C ASP A 45 13.63 1.71 -11.66
N TYR A 46 13.30 2.25 -12.83
CA TYR A 46 12.33 1.58 -13.72
C TYR A 46 12.65 1.82 -15.20
N ILE A 47 12.13 0.94 -16.02
CA ILE A 47 12.01 1.12 -17.48
C ILE A 47 10.53 1.04 -17.80
N SER A 48 9.98 2.06 -18.46
CA SER A 48 8.63 2.01 -19.00
C SER A 48 8.66 2.06 -20.51
N VAL A 49 7.83 1.25 -21.14
CA VAL A 49 7.60 1.28 -22.57
C VAL A 49 6.16 1.68 -22.80
N THR A 50 5.95 2.81 -23.47
CA THR A 50 4.62 3.29 -23.83
C THR A 50 4.45 3.25 -25.34
N TRP A 51 3.33 2.76 -25.79
CA TRP A 51 3.01 2.73 -27.22
C TRP A 51 1.54 3.04 -27.45
N GLU A 52 1.26 3.66 -28.57
CA GLU A 52 -0.11 3.82 -29.04
C GLU A 52 -0.50 2.55 -29.79
N LYS A 53 -1.39 1.78 -29.21
CA LYS A 53 -2.02 0.68 -29.90
C LYS A 53 -3.24 1.20 -30.65
N PRO A 54 -3.34 1.01 -31.97
CA PRO A 54 -4.59 1.29 -32.68
C PRO A 54 -5.72 0.57 -31.96
N ARG A 55 -6.73 1.29 -31.51
CA ARG A 55 -7.92 0.69 -30.90
C ARG A 55 -8.62 -0.18 -31.93
N SER A 56 -8.22 -1.43 -32.06
CA SER A 56 -9.10 -2.46 -32.57
C SER A 56 -10.13 -2.78 -31.49
N CYS A 57 -11.06 -1.86 -31.27
CA CYS A 57 -12.14 -2.09 -30.34
C CYS A 57 -13.21 -2.92 -31.07
N ALA A 58 -13.48 -4.12 -30.56
CA ALA A 58 -14.60 -4.93 -31.03
C ALA A 58 -15.98 -4.20 -30.90
N PHE A 59 -15.98 -3.06 -30.23
CA PHE A 59 -17.14 -2.24 -29.89
C PHE A 59 -17.22 -0.91 -30.62
N THR A 60 -16.49 -0.72 -31.73
CA THR A 60 -16.71 0.45 -32.56
C THR A 60 -18.14 0.39 -33.14
N ALA A 61 -18.76 1.55 -33.34
CA ALA A 61 -20.08 1.61 -33.97
C ALA A 61 -20.10 0.86 -35.30
N ALA A 62 -19.01 0.88 -36.07
CA ALA A 62 -18.85 0.14 -37.30
C ALA A 62 -18.86 -1.39 -37.09
N ASN A 63 -18.18 -1.89 -36.07
CA ASN A 63 -18.16 -3.33 -35.77
C ASN A 63 -19.50 -3.83 -35.24
N LEU A 64 -20.23 -3.02 -34.48
CA LEU A 64 -21.59 -3.33 -34.03
C LEU A 64 -22.58 -3.32 -35.20
N ALA A 65 -22.47 -2.33 -36.11
CA ALA A 65 -23.27 -2.26 -37.34
C ALA A 65 -22.99 -3.44 -38.30
N ALA A 66 -21.77 -4.00 -38.27
CA ALA A 66 -21.38 -5.20 -39.03
C ALA A 66 -21.79 -6.52 -38.35
N GLY A 67 -22.59 -6.49 -37.29
CA GLY A 67 -23.04 -7.68 -36.56
C GLY A 67 -22.08 -8.18 -35.49
N GLY A 68 -21.13 -7.36 -35.06
CA GLY A 68 -20.28 -7.66 -33.92
C GLY A 68 -21.10 -7.83 -32.63
N LYS A 69 -20.77 -8.83 -31.81
CA LYS A 69 -21.45 -9.09 -30.54
C LYS A 69 -20.73 -8.39 -29.40
N ILE A 70 -21.47 -7.69 -28.57
CA ILE A 70 -20.97 -7.23 -27.27
C ILE A 70 -20.78 -8.48 -26.38
N PRO A 71 -19.60 -8.71 -25.78
CA PRO A 71 -19.43 -9.80 -24.84
C PRO A 71 -20.44 -9.66 -23.70
N ALA A 72 -20.95 -10.79 -23.24
CA ALA A 72 -21.77 -10.79 -22.02
C ALA A 72 -20.94 -10.31 -20.83
N ALA A 73 -21.56 -9.53 -19.98
CA ALA A 73 -20.93 -9.17 -18.70
C ALA A 73 -20.68 -10.45 -17.88
N GLN A 74 -19.49 -10.54 -17.33
CA GLN A 74 -19.14 -11.61 -16.41
C GLN A 74 -19.23 -11.08 -14.96
N TYR A 75 -19.96 -11.79 -14.12
CA TYR A 75 -19.98 -11.49 -12.70
C TYR A 75 -18.60 -11.82 -12.12
N VAL A 76 -18.01 -10.87 -11.42
CA VAL A 76 -16.73 -11.05 -10.74
C VAL A 76 -16.98 -11.23 -9.25
N TYR A 77 -17.56 -10.24 -8.59
CA TYR A 77 -17.99 -10.28 -7.20
C TYR A 77 -18.96 -9.13 -6.88
N GLY A 78 -19.64 -9.22 -5.77
CA GLY A 78 -20.49 -8.12 -5.24
C GLY A 78 -19.63 -7.17 -4.40
N ILE A 79 -19.77 -5.87 -4.64
CA ILE A 79 -19.17 -4.86 -3.78
C ILE A 79 -20.05 -4.70 -2.54
N THR A 80 -19.45 -4.77 -1.35
CA THR A 80 -20.11 -4.43 -0.10
C THR A 80 -20.35 -2.92 -0.07
N ASN A 81 -21.58 -2.51 0.23
CA ASN A 81 -21.86 -1.10 0.47
C ASN A 81 -21.31 -0.73 1.85
N GLN A 82 -20.20 0.00 1.88
CA GLN A 82 -19.45 0.37 3.06
C GLN A 82 -19.43 1.91 3.20
N ASP A 83 -19.25 2.39 4.41
CA ASP A 83 -19.06 3.81 4.72
C ASP A 83 -18.26 3.95 6.01
N HIS A 84 -16.94 3.66 5.94
CA HIS A 84 -16.04 3.79 7.08
C HIS A 84 -15.77 5.25 7.44
N HIS A 85 -16.07 6.19 6.54
CA HIS A 85 -16.07 7.61 6.90
C HIS A 85 -17.20 7.95 7.90
N ALA A 86 -18.24 7.15 8.01
CA ALA A 86 -19.30 7.31 9.00
C ALA A 86 -19.00 6.60 10.34
N ASP A 87 -17.94 5.81 10.45
CA ASP A 87 -17.61 5.08 11.65
C ASP A 87 -17.48 6.01 12.86
N GLY A 88 -18.02 5.54 13.99
CA GLY A 88 -17.95 6.20 15.28
C GLY A 88 -16.64 5.92 16.04
N ALA A 89 -16.56 6.42 17.27
CA ALA A 89 -15.42 6.21 18.13
C ALA A 89 -15.18 4.72 18.43
N ALA A 90 -13.94 4.28 18.30
CA ALA A 90 -13.48 2.93 18.61
C ALA A 90 -12.24 3.01 19.51
N ASP A 91 -12.22 2.23 20.59
CA ASP A 91 -11.04 2.11 21.45
C ASP A 91 -10.00 1.18 20.85
N MET A 92 -10.45 0.14 20.13
CA MET A 92 -9.61 -0.84 19.47
C MET A 92 -10.05 -1.07 18.02
N VAL A 93 -9.12 -0.98 17.11
CA VAL A 93 -9.30 -1.30 15.69
C VAL A 93 -8.56 -2.58 15.38
N ILE A 94 -9.27 -3.54 14.77
CA ILE A 94 -8.69 -4.80 14.29
C ILE A 94 -8.77 -4.79 12.77
N ILE A 95 -7.63 -4.74 12.08
CA ILE A 95 -7.56 -4.83 10.63
C ILE A 95 -7.25 -6.27 10.25
N ILE A 96 -8.07 -6.84 9.36
CA ILE A 96 -7.92 -8.21 8.87
C ILE A 96 -7.62 -8.21 7.35
N PRO A 97 -6.94 -9.26 6.84
CA PRO A 97 -6.71 -9.40 5.41
C PRO A 97 -8.01 -9.42 4.59
N THR A 98 -7.92 -8.98 3.34
CA THR A 98 -9.00 -8.93 2.35
C THR A 98 -9.75 -10.26 2.19
N SER A 99 -9.05 -11.39 2.29
CA SER A 99 -9.67 -12.73 2.18
C SER A 99 -10.65 -13.06 3.32
N GLN A 100 -10.61 -12.29 4.41
CA GLN A 100 -11.45 -12.45 5.60
C GLN A 100 -11.42 -13.84 6.25
N LYS A 101 -10.42 -14.67 5.95
CA LYS A 101 -10.26 -16.01 6.56
C LYS A 101 -10.14 -15.96 8.08
N LEU A 102 -9.66 -14.84 8.61
CA LEU A 102 -9.48 -14.61 10.06
C LEU A 102 -10.70 -13.96 10.73
N LEU A 103 -11.75 -13.59 9.98
CA LEU A 103 -12.90 -12.84 10.50
C LEU A 103 -13.53 -13.51 11.74
N LYS A 104 -13.72 -14.81 11.70
CA LYS A 104 -14.31 -15.55 12.83
C LYS A 104 -13.45 -15.44 14.10
N GLN A 105 -12.13 -15.44 13.96
CA GLN A 105 -11.22 -15.32 15.11
C GLN A 105 -11.15 -13.88 15.59
N ALA A 106 -11.17 -12.92 14.67
CA ALA A 106 -11.25 -11.49 15.00
C ALA A 106 -12.55 -11.18 15.77
N GLN A 107 -13.68 -11.76 15.37
CA GLN A 107 -14.96 -11.63 16.07
C GLN A 107 -14.90 -12.16 17.51
N ARG A 108 -14.29 -13.33 17.71
CA ARG A 108 -14.09 -13.87 19.07
C ARG A 108 -13.23 -12.97 19.94
N LEU A 109 -12.19 -12.37 19.36
CA LEU A 109 -11.33 -11.45 20.07
C LEU A 109 -12.07 -10.14 20.39
N LYS A 110 -12.83 -9.61 19.44
CA LYS A 110 -13.72 -8.48 19.64
C LYS A 110 -14.67 -8.72 20.81
N GLU A 111 -15.43 -9.81 20.77
CA GLU A 111 -16.37 -10.19 21.83
C GLU A 111 -15.69 -10.28 23.20
N PHE A 112 -14.48 -10.85 23.25
CA PHE A 112 -13.70 -10.94 24.48
C PHE A 112 -13.39 -9.55 25.04
N HIS A 113 -12.82 -8.66 24.24
CA HIS A 113 -12.43 -7.32 24.71
C HIS A 113 -13.64 -6.43 25.02
N GLU A 114 -14.75 -6.58 24.30
CA GLU A 114 -15.98 -5.86 24.61
C GLU A 114 -16.58 -6.30 25.95
N GLN A 115 -16.59 -7.60 26.24
CA GLN A 115 -17.18 -8.15 27.46
C GLN A 115 -16.28 -8.05 28.66
N HIS A 116 -14.96 -8.26 28.49
CA HIS A 116 -14.01 -8.33 29.60
C HIS A 116 -13.39 -6.97 29.91
N ASP A 117 -13.04 -6.21 28.88
CA ASP A 117 -12.29 -4.95 29.04
C ASP A 117 -13.18 -3.72 28.82
N GLY A 118 -14.42 -3.91 28.35
CA GLY A 118 -15.35 -2.82 28.09
C GLY A 118 -14.94 -1.93 26.91
N LEU A 119 -14.09 -2.42 26.01
CA LEU A 119 -13.62 -1.66 24.84
C LEU A 119 -14.68 -1.62 23.75
N ARG A 120 -14.73 -0.52 23.00
CA ARG A 120 -15.44 -0.43 21.71
C ARG A 120 -14.51 -0.97 20.64
N VAL A 121 -14.82 -2.12 20.06
CA VAL A 121 -13.94 -2.79 19.11
C VAL A 121 -14.55 -2.79 17.70
N THR A 122 -13.78 -2.33 16.72
CA THR A 122 -14.16 -2.35 15.30
C THR A 122 -13.25 -3.30 14.53
N ILE A 123 -13.82 -4.15 13.68
CA ILE A 123 -13.09 -5.02 12.75
C ILE A 123 -13.28 -4.48 11.36
N VAL A 124 -12.19 -4.29 10.61
CA VAL A 124 -12.21 -3.76 9.24
C VAL A 124 -11.38 -4.63 8.31
N PRO A 125 -11.94 -5.15 7.22
CA PRO A 125 -11.18 -5.77 6.14
C PRO A 125 -10.30 -4.74 5.42
N ALA A 126 -9.10 -5.15 5.02
CA ALA A 126 -8.12 -4.25 4.43
C ALA A 126 -8.57 -3.63 3.10
N ASP A 127 -9.27 -4.39 2.26
CA ASP A 127 -9.80 -3.90 0.97
C ASP A 127 -10.84 -2.79 1.14
N GLU A 128 -11.63 -2.82 2.19
CA GLU A 128 -12.59 -1.77 2.50
C GLU A 128 -11.87 -0.45 2.81
N LEU A 129 -10.73 -0.52 3.52
CA LEU A 129 -9.87 0.65 3.75
C LEU A 129 -9.19 1.13 2.46
N TYR A 130 -8.77 0.23 1.60
CA TYR A 130 -8.19 0.63 0.31
C TYR A 130 -9.21 1.41 -0.54
N ASN A 131 -10.45 0.96 -0.56
CA ASN A 131 -11.52 1.60 -1.33
C ASN A 131 -11.76 3.05 -0.87
N GLU A 132 -11.82 3.30 0.43
CA GLU A 132 -12.17 4.62 0.96
C GLU A 132 -10.96 5.53 1.21
N PHE A 133 -9.82 5.00 1.61
CA PHE A 133 -8.68 5.79 2.07
C PHE A 133 -7.47 5.78 1.13
N SER A 134 -7.52 4.99 0.04
CA SER A 134 -6.47 4.98 -1.00
C SER A 134 -7.00 4.80 -2.42
N SER A 135 -8.23 5.22 -2.69
CA SER A 135 -8.86 5.21 -4.02
C SER A 135 -8.88 3.83 -4.68
N GLY A 136 -9.06 2.78 -3.88
CA GLY A 136 -9.08 1.39 -4.32
C GLY A 136 -7.71 0.76 -4.60
N THR A 137 -6.64 1.50 -4.38
CA THR A 137 -5.27 0.97 -4.54
C THR A 137 -4.81 0.35 -3.22
N PRO A 138 -4.29 -0.88 -3.20
CA PRO A 138 -3.66 -1.43 -2.00
C PRO A 138 -2.48 -0.57 -1.57
N ASP A 139 -2.66 0.14 -0.45
CA ASP A 139 -1.69 1.08 0.13
C ASP A 139 -1.77 0.98 1.66
N ALA A 140 -0.66 0.65 2.31
CA ALA A 140 -0.58 0.55 3.77
C ALA A 140 -0.97 1.85 4.47
N ASN A 141 -0.77 3.01 3.84
CA ASN A 141 -1.21 4.30 4.38
C ASN A 141 -2.74 4.40 4.57
N ALA A 142 -3.54 3.56 3.91
CA ALA A 142 -4.98 3.51 4.13
C ALA A 142 -5.33 3.20 5.59
N TYR A 143 -4.56 2.30 6.24
CA TYR A 143 -4.75 1.97 7.65
C TYR A 143 -4.52 3.19 8.54
N ARG A 144 -3.43 3.91 8.31
CA ARG A 144 -3.09 5.11 9.07
C ARG A 144 -4.09 6.24 8.82
N ARG A 145 -4.56 6.43 7.59
CA ARG A 145 -5.57 7.45 7.25
C ARG A 145 -6.91 7.16 7.95
N TYR A 146 -7.30 5.91 8.03
CA TYR A 146 -8.49 5.50 8.77
C TYR A 146 -8.36 5.82 10.27
N LEU A 147 -7.24 5.42 10.89
CA LEU A 147 -6.97 5.72 12.30
C LEU A 147 -6.91 7.23 12.55
N ARG A 148 -6.27 7.98 11.66
CA ARG A 148 -6.23 9.44 11.71
C ARG A 148 -7.63 10.04 11.65
N MET A 149 -8.48 9.57 10.78
CA MET A 149 -9.87 10.01 10.67
C MET A 149 -10.63 9.76 11.99
N LEU A 150 -10.47 8.60 12.61
CA LEU A 150 -11.08 8.31 13.92
C LEU A 150 -10.56 9.26 15.00
N SER A 151 -9.25 9.52 15.02
CA SER A 151 -8.61 10.46 15.96
C SER A 151 -9.11 11.90 15.73
N ASP A 152 -9.18 12.36 14.49
CA ASP A 152 -9.62 13.71 14.15
C ASP A 152 -11.12 13.95 14.44
N LYS A 153 -11.93 12.87 14.45
CA LYS A 153 -13.36 12.92 14.82
C LYS A 153 -13.60 12.86 16.31
N ALA A 154 -12.62 12.45 17.12
CA ALA A 154 -12.77 12.31 18.56
C ALA A 154 -13.19 13.62 19.20
N GLN A 155 -14.23 13.58 20.02
CA GLN A 155 -14.70 14.76 20.76
C GLN A 155 -13.95 14.94 22.09
N SER A 156 -13.30 13.88 22.56
CA SER A 156 -12.54 13.84 23.80
C SER A 156 -11.44 12.78 23.68
N GLU A 157 -10.49 12.79 24.60
CA GLU A 157 -9.45 11.76 24.70
C GLU A 157 -10.05 10.34 24.89
N ALA A 158 -11.21 10.24 25.53
CA ALA A 158 -11.92 8.98 25.68
C ALA A 158 -12.45 8.39 24.37
N ASP A 159 -12.56 9.19 23.32
CA ASP A 159 -13.05 8.76 22.00
C ASP A 159 -11.94 8.45 21.02
N MET A 160 -10.69 8.74 21.39
CA MET A 160 -9.54 8.45 20.55
C MET A 160 -9.26 6.95 20.47
N PRO A 161 -8.84 6.44 19.31
CA PRO A 161 -8.40 5.05 19.20
C PRO A 161 -7.12 4.84 20.04
N LYS A 162 -7.11 3.76 20.84
CA LYS A 162 -6.02 3.42 21.77
C LYS A 162 -5.20 2.24 21.29
N TYR A 163 -5.85 1.31 20.60
CA TYR A 163 -5.23 0.06 20.20
C TYR A 163 -5.46 -0.21 18.71
N LEU A 164 -4.39 -0.56 18.00
CA LEU A 164 -4.45 -1.13 16.66
C LEU A 164 -3.93 -2.55 16.72
N LEU A 165 -4.71 -3.48 16.19
CA LEU A 165 -4.27 -4.84 15.95
C LEU A 165 -4.29 -5.13 14.45
N LEU A 166 -3.12 -5.34 13.87
CA LEU A 166 -2.95 -5.89 12.54
C LEU A 166 -3.08 -7.41 12.67
N PHE A 167 -4.32 -7.90 12.48
CA PHE A 167 -4.65 -9.29 12.73
C PHE A 167 -4.49 -10.15 11.47
N GLY A 168 -3.25 -10.38 11.12
CA GLY A 168 -2.80 -11.13 9.96
C GLY A 168 -1.29 -11.10 9.90
N ASP A 169 -0.75 -11.78 8.90
CA ASP A 169 0.66 -11.74 8.59
C ASP A 169 0.92 -10.72 7.47
N CYS A 170 2.14 -10.28 7.29
CA CYS A 170 2.57 -9.44 6.19
C CYS A 170 3.81 -10.02 5.52
N VAL A 171 4.10 -9.55 4.33
CA VAL A 171 5.37 -9.80 3.64
C VAL A 171 6.05 -8.47 3.33
N TRP A 172 7.38 -8.45 3.38
CA TRP A 172 8.15 -7.23 3.10
C TRP A 172 7.98 -6.73 1.65
N ASP A 173 7.58 -7.61 0.74
CA ASP A 173 7.31 -7.28 -0.65
C ASP A 173 5.80 -7.08 -0.83
N ASN A 174 5.28 -5.92 -0.45
CA ASN A 174 3.86 -5.56 -0.54
C ASN A 174 3.26 -5.79 -1.94
N ARG A 175 4.07 -5.78 -2.99
CA ARG A 175 3.63 -5.97 -4.38
C ARG A 175 3.77 -7.40 -4.85
N MET A 176 4.34 -8.29 -4.04
CA MET A 176 4.56 -9.71 -4.32
C MET A 176 5.28 -9.97 -5.66
N LEU A 177 6.29 -9.17 -5.96
CA LEU A 177 7.05 -9.25 -7.22
C LEU A 177 8.19 -10.26 -7.17
N THR A 178 8.75 -10.49 -5.99
CA THR A 178 9.85 -11.43 -5.81
C THR A 178 9.41 -12.88 -6.00
N SER A 179 10.36 -13.74 -6.35
CA SER A 179 10.06 -15.15 -6.63
C SER A 179 9.44 -15.89 -5.43
N GLY A 180 9.83 -15.50 -4.21
CA GLY A 180 9.28 -16.07 -2.98
C GLY A 180 7.88 -15.58 -2.64
N CYS A 181 7.57 -14.32 -2.96
CA CYS A 181 6.28 -13.73 -2.61
C CYS A 181 5.22 -13.91 -3.69
N ARG A 182 5.59 -13.94 -4.98
CA ARG A 182 4.63 -14.05 -6.11
C ARG A 182 3.77 -15.31 -6.12
N ILE A 183 4.14 -16.33 -5.36
CA ILE A 183 3.37 -17.58 -5.23
C ILE A 183 2.30 -17.49 -4.13
N LEU A 184 2.33 -16.44 -3.32
CA LEU A 184 1.38 -16.20 -2.25
C LEU A 184 0.13 -15.53 -2.80
N ASN A 185 -1.00 -15.72 -2.09
CA ASN A 185 -2.20 -14.98 -2.41
C ASN A 185 -2.18 -13.61 -1.67
N PRO A 186 -2.13 -12.47 -2.37
CA PRO A 186 -2.04 -11.17 -1.73
C PRO A 186 -3.22 -10.86 -0.79
N ASP A 187 -4.41 -11.42 -1.07
CA ASP A 187 -5.58 -11.20 -0.24
C ASP A 187 -5.48 -11.84 1.16
N ASP A 188 -4.53 -12.75 1.37
CA ASP A 188 -4.30 -13.41 2.65
C ASP A 188 -3.34 -12.64 3.58
N TYR A 189 -2.74 -11.54 3.10
CA TYR A 189 -1.74 -10.78 3.82
C TYR A 189 -2.17 -9.32 4.00
N LEU A 190 -1.72 -8.73 5.10
CA LEU A 190 -1.76 -7.29 5.31
C LEU A 190 -0.55 -6.64 4.65
N LEU A 191 -0.69 -5.37 4.31
CA LEU A 191 0.45 -4.58 3.84
C LEU A 191 1.26 -4.08 5.03
N CYS A 192 2.59 -4.08 4.91
CA CYS A 192 3.48 -3.44 5.86
C CYS A 192 3.83 -2.01 5.42
N PHE A 193 4.16 -1.15 6.38
CA PHE A 193 4.82 0.11 6.07
C PHE A 193 6.27 -0.15 5.71
N GLU A 194 6.71 0.44 4.61
CA GLU A 194 8.09 0.44 4.17
C GLU A 194 8.63 1.88 4.16
N SER A 195 9.84 2.07 4.68
CA SER A 195 10.47 3.38 4.68
C SER A 195 10.78 3.86 3.25
N GLU A 196 10.78 5.17 3.04
CA GLU A 196 11.01 5.78 1.72
C GLU A 196 12.42 5.51 1.16
N ASN A 197 13.38 5.23 2.02
CA ASN A 197 14.77 5.08 1.62
C ASN A 197 15.17 3.61 1.46
N SER A 198 14.62 2.94 0.46
CA SER A 198 14.93 1.55 0.13
C SER A 198 16.39 1.31 -0.34
N PHE A 199 17.15 2.36 -0.55
CA PHE A 199 18.57 2.27 -0.95
C PHE A 199 19.56 2.38 0.22
N SER A 200 19.11 2.76 1.40
CA SER A 200 19.94 2.84 2.58
C SER A 200 19.84 1.54 3.39
N ALA A 201 20.96 0.86 3.57
CA ALA A 201 21.01 -0.34 4.41
C ALA A 201 20.70 -0.05 5.90
N VAL A 202 20.73 1.20 6.31
CA VAL A 202 20.47 1.64 7.69
C VAL A 202 19.04 2.13 7.86
N ASN A 203 18.50 2.81 6.85
CA ASN A 203 17.20 3.49 6.92
C ASN A 203 16.10 2.73 6.15
N CYS A 204 16.43 1.59 5.54
CA CYS A 204 15.43 0.71 4.92
C CYS A 204 14.88 -0.23 6.00
N PHE A 205 13.63 -0.05 6.40
CA PHE A 205 12.97 -0.86 7.41
C PHE A 205 11.46 -0.95 7.16
N VAL A 206 10.84 -1.94 7.74
CA VAL A 206 9.39 -2.08 7.90
C VAL A 206 9.02 -1.76 9.34
N SER A 207 7.82 -1.21 9.56
CA SER A 207 7.41 -0.79 10.90
C SER A 207 5.90 -0.81 11.07
N ASP A 208 5.42 -1.52 12.08
CA ASP A 208 4.01 -1.48 12.47
C ASP A 208 3.68 -0.25 13.30
N SER A 209 4.64 0.28 14.06
CA SER A 209 4.45 1.49 14.88
C SER A 209 4.13 2.74 14.04
N TRP A 210 4.51 2.75 12.76
CA TRP A 210 4.13 3.78 11.79
C TRP A 210 2.64 4.08 11.78
N PHE A 211 1.80 3.06 11.88
CA PHE A 211 0.35 3.23 11.80
C PHE A 211 -0.24 3.95 13.01
N GLY A 212 0.45 3.90 14.16
CA GLY A 212 0.05 4.62 15.38
C GLY A 212 0.55 6.07 15.45
N MET A 213 1.46 6.48 14.56
CA MET A 213 2.01 7.84 14.54
C MET A 213 1.05 8.78 13.82
N LEU A 214 0.02 9.27 14.50
CA LEU A 214 -1.07 10.04 13.90
C LEU A 214 -0.81 11.55 13.83
N GLY A 215 0.24 12.08 14.49
CA GLY A 215 0.60 13.50 14.46
C GLY A 215 0.93 14.02 13.06
N GLU A 216 0.78 15.34 12.85
CA GLU A 216 1.19 15.98 11.60
C GLU A 216 2.71 15.94 11.45
N GLY A 217 3.19 15.38 10.33
CA GLY A 217 4.63 15.15 10.10
C GLY A 217 5.24 14.02 10.90
N ALA A 218 4.47 13.32 11.75
CA ALA A 218 4.93 12.12 12.42
C ALA A 218 5.26 11.02 11.42
N GLY A 219 6.33 10.29 11.68
CA GLY A 219 6.72 9.16 10.84
C GLY A 219 7.63 9.51 9.66
N LEU A 220 7.93 10.79 9.40
CA LEU A 220 8.83 11.18 8.31
C LEU A 220 10.31 10.95 8.63
N TYR A 221 10.68 10.90 9.93
CA TYR A 221 12.07 10.76 10.38
C TYR A 221 12.16 9.82 11.58
N PRO A 222 12.74 8.62 11.43
CA PRO A 222 12.78 7.59 12.48
C PRO A 222 13.39 8.04 13.82
N ASN A 223 14.21 9.07 13.82
CA ASN A 223 14.92 9.55 15.01
C ASN A 223 14.18 10.63 15.80
N ARG A 224 13.02 11.08 15.35
CA ARG A 224 12.22 12.14 16.04
C ARG A 224 10.92 11.62 16.67
N GLU A 225 10.59 10.37 16.49
CA GLU A 225 9.23 9.85 16.57
C GLU A 225 8.88 9.10 17.85
N LEU A 226 9.86 8.79 18.68
CA LEU A 226 9.61 8.14 19.97
C LEU A 226 8.89 9.04 21.00
N GLN A 227 8.60 10.30 20.64
CA GLN A 227 7.89 11.24 21.51
C GLN A 227 6.38 11.25 21.31
N ASP A 228 5.89 10.71 20.19
CA ASP A 228 4.45 10.72 19.86
C ASP A 228 3.75 9.37 20.13
N VAL A 229 4.51 8.38 20.58
CA VAL A 229 3.97 7.08 21.03
C VAL A 229 3.90 7.09 22.54
N ALA A 230 2.85 7.67 23.06
CA ALA A 230 2.50 7.59 24.49
C ALA A 230 1.18 6.85 24.65
#